data_07f1b8f562b191b81586e8c937d9c9b5
#
_entry.id   07f1b8f562b191b81586e8c937d9c9b5
#
_cell.length_a   1.000
_cell.length_b   1.000
_cell.length_c   1.000
_cell.angle_alpha   90.00
_cell.angle_beta   90.00
_cell.angle_gamma   90.00
#
_symmetry.space_group_name_H-M   'P 1'
#
loop_
_entity.id
_entity.type
_entity.pdbx_description
1 polymer ?
#
loop_
_entity_poly.entity_id
_entity_poly.type
_entity_poly.pdbx_seq_one_letter_code
_entity_poly.pdbx_strand_id
1 'polypeptide(L)'
;MRPVLFDGDILDYPNATYHVETKNRSFVRYALMLKQMGIKNNMFCLTLLDPRLVDVDPFNPRNQDERDWVSLECSLNPWYVLREVARTDSGEKFTANRGVISFVWLFFNHISIIHTQPRQTGKTLVLCFILIELANFIYTDTTINVITLSEKLRDETTSKMKKMLSNLPEYLNQRTRRDTDVSEHIKIAAKENVVRFWLPRADEPNARNMCRGSSSPTLFG
;
A
#
# COMPACT_ATOMS: atom_id res chain seq x y z
N MET A 1 13.41 7.58 4.73
CA MET A 1 13.77 6.24 5.23
C MET A 1 13.28 5.23 4.22
N ARG A 2 14.03 4.20 3.87
CA ARG A 2 13.63 3.23 2.85
C ARG A 2 12.72 2.18 3.50
N PRO A 3 11.57 1.81 2.91
CA PRO A 3 10.73 0.75 3.44
C PRO A 3 11.47 -0.59 3.51
N VAL A 4 11.20 -1.37 4.55
CA VAL A 4 11.79 -2.70 4.74
C VAL A 4 11.13 -3.71 3.81
N LEU A 5 11.91 -4.33 2.94
CA LEU A 5 11.40 -5.26 1.92
C LEU A 5 11.96 -6.68 2.03
N PHE A 6 13.08 -6.86 2.71
CA PHE A 6 13.82 -8.14 2.80
C PHE A 6 14.39 -8.40 4.17
N ASP A 7 14.79 -9.64 4.42
CA ASP A 7 15.54 -10.03 5.61
C ASP A 7 16.79 -9.18 5.84
N GLY A 8 17.51 -8.84 4.76
CA GLY A 8 18.71 -8.00 4.84
C GLY A 8 18.44 -6.57 5.32
N ASP A 9 17.25 -6.06 5.03
CA ASP A 9 16.87 -4.69 5.40
C ASP A 9 16.61 -4.53 6.91
N ILE A 10 16.34 -5.63 7.62
CA ILE A 10 16.12 -5.60 9.08
C ILE A 10 17.41 -5.49 9.89
N LEU A 11 18.59 -5.64 9.27
CA LEU A 11 19.87 -5.49 9.94
C LEU A 11 20.08 -4.10 10.53
N ASP A 12 19.46 -3.08 9.94
CA ASP A 12 19.47 -1.71 10.45
C ASP A 12 18.53 -1.49 11.64
N TYR A 13 17.74 -2.51 12.00
CA TYR A 13 16.74 -2.48 13.07
C TYR A 13 17.06 -3.58 14.10
N PRO A 14 17.85 -3.31 15.13
CA PRO A 14 18.40 -4.32 16.04
C PRO A 14 17.32 -5.11 16.80
N ASN A 15 16.13 -4.56 16.93
CA ASN A 15 15.00 -5.20 17.64
C ASN A 15 13.99 -5.87 16.67
N ALA A 16 14.21 -5.79 15.37
CA ALA A 16 13.28 -6.36 14.40
C ALA A 16 13.19 -7.90 14.52
N THR A 17 12.03 -8.43 14.27
CA THR A 17 11.72 -9.87 14.31
C THR A 17 10.74 -10.26 13.20
N TYR A 18 10.48 -11.55 13.06
CA TYR A 18 9.43 -12.05 12.19
C TYR A 18 8.16 -12.30 12.99
N HIS A 19 7.08 -11.63 12.61
CA HIS A 19 5.77 -11.78 13.23
C HIS A 19 5.04 -13.03 12.70
N VAL A 20 5.39 -14.20 13.21
CA VAL A 20 4.84 -15.49 12.79
C VAL A 20 3.44 -15.78 13.33
N GLU A 21 3.03 -15.07 14.37
CA GLU A 21 1.72 -15.24 15.03
C GLU A 21 0.61 -14.36 14.44
N THR A 22 0.85 -13.77 13.28
CA THR A 22 -0.15 -12.95 12.59
C THR A 22 -1.49 -13.66 12.44
N LYS A 23 -2.58 -12.92 12.69
CA LYS A 23 -3.96 -13.38 12.43
C LYS A 23 -4.23 -13.58 10.93
N ASN A 24 -3.40 -13.01 10.06
CA ASN A 24 -3.49 -13.21 8.61
C ASN A 24 -2.70 -14.45 8.17
N ARG A 25 -3.30 -15.60 8.36
CA ARG A 25 -2.69 -16.91 8.07
C ARG A 25 -2.24 -17.11 6.62
N SER A 26 -2.74 -16.31 5.68
CA SER A 26 -2.29 -16.41 4.28
C SER A 26 -0.81 -16.04 4.12
N PHE A 27 -0.30 -15.08 4.89
CA PHE A 27 1.11 -14.70 4.89
C PHE A 27 2.00 -15.80 5.46
N VAL A 28 1.57 -16.47 6.53
CA VAL A 28 2.30 -17.62 7.10
C VAL A 28 2.38 -18.76 6.08
N ARG A 29 1.26 -19.09 5.41
CA ARG A 29 1.22 -20.11 4.36
C ARG A 29 2.12 -19.76 3.20
N TYR A 30 2.15 -18.48 2.81
CA TYR A 30 3.02 -17.99 1.74
C TYR A 30 4.50 -18.13 2.10
N ALA A 31 4.91 -17.74 3.31
CA ALA A 31 6.28 -17.93 3.80
C ALA A 31 6.68 -19.42 3.83
N LEU A 32 5.80 -20.30 4.29
CA LEU A 32 6.04 -21.75 4.27
C LEU A 32 6.20 -22.29 2.84
N MET A 33 5.40 -21.83 1.90
CA MET A 33 5.53 -22.17 0.49
C MET A 33 6.90 -21.74 -0.07
N LEU A 34 7.35 -20.52 0.20
CA LEU A 34 8.67 -20.05 -0.19
C LEU A 34 9.79 -20.91 0.40
N LYS A 35 9.67 -21.28 1.68
CA LYS A 35 10.61 -22.19 2.35
C LYS A 35 10.67 -23.54 1.65
N GLN A 36 9.52 -24.14 1.31
CA GLN A 36 9.45 -25.40 0.56
C GLN A 36 10.10 -25.31 -0.83
N MET A 37 10.06 -24.13 -1.46
CA MET A 37 10.72 -23.86 -2.73
C MET A 37 12.23 -23.59 -2.59
N GLY A 38 12.79 -23.65 -1.39
CA GLY A 38 14.20 -23.39 -1.13
C GLY A 38 14.61 -21.91 -1.17
N ILE A 39 13.65 -20.99 -1.08
CA ILE A 39 13.92 -19.56 -1.04
C ILE A 39 14.48 -19.19 0.32
N LYS A 40 15.69 -18.62 0.35
CA LYS A 40 16.40 -18.24 1.58
C LYS A 40 15.64 -17.16 2.36
N ASN A 41 15.20 -16.10 1.69
CA ASN A 41 14.47 -14.97 2.28
C ASN A 41 12.96 -15.24 2.32
N ASN A 42 12.55 -16.35 2.93
CA ASN A 42 11.15 -16.79 2.92
C ASN A 42 10.26 -16.08 3.94
N MET A 43 10.83 -15.36 4.90
CA MET A 43 10.10 -14.72 6.00
C MET A 43 9.88 -13.21 5.82
N PHE A 44 10.40 -12.59 4.76
CA PHE A 44 10.41 -11.14 4.57
C PHE A 44 9.02 -10.49 4.71
N CYS A 45 7.97 -11.15 4.23
CA CYS A 45 6.60 -10.63 4.34
C CYS A 45 5.99 -10.76 5.76
N LEU A 46 6.72 -11.36 6.70
CA LEU A 46 6.34 -11.48 8.11
C LEU A 46 7.16 -10.54 9.02
N THR A 47 8.00 -9.68 8.45
CA THR A 47 8.83 -8.75 9.21
C THR A 47 8.00 -7.85 10.11
N LEU A 48 8.50 -7.62 11.33
CA LEU A 48 8.02 -6.67 12.31
C LEU A 48 9.24 -5.91 12.86
N LEU A 49 9.25 -4.59 12.71
CA LEU A 49 10.39 -3.76 13.14
C LEU A 49 10.38 -3.53 14.64
N ASP A 50 9.19 -3.32 15.21
CA ASP A 50 9.02 -3.14 16.63
C ASP A 50 8.37 -4.39 17.26
N PRO A 51 9.13 -5.22 18.02
CA PRO A 51 8.60 -6.44 18.62
C PRO A 51 7.50 -6.19 19.66
N ARG A 52 7.35 -4.96 20.17
CA ARG A 52 6.25 -4.61 21.09
C ARG A 52 4.87 -4.73 20.44
N LEU A 53 4.84 -4.71 19.10
CA LEU A 53 3.60 -4.83 18.32
C LEU A 53 3.09 -6.26 18.14
N VAL A 54 3.80 -7.29 18.62
CA VAL A 54 3.42 -8.70 18.44
C VAL A 54 1.97 -8.95 18.91
N ASP A 55 1.59 -8.41 20.08
CA ASP A 55 0.27 -8.58 20.67
C ASP A 55 -0.65 -7.36 20.52
N VAL A 56 -0.29 -6.40 19.69
CA VAL A 56 -1.08 -5.20 19.46
C VAL A 56 -2.02 -5.41 18.27
N ASP A 57 -3.32 -5.22 18.49
CA ASP A 57 -4.30 -5.15 17.42
C ASP A 57 -4.35 -3.73 16.87
N PRO A 58 -3.94 -3.47 15.61
CA PRO A 58 -3.95 -2.12 15.05
C PRO A 58 -5.34 -1.51 14.94
N PHE A 59 -6.42 -2.33 15.04
CA PHE A 59 -7.80 -1.83 15.07
C PHE A 59 -8.32 -1.53 16.46
N ASN A 60 -7.62 -1.97 17.50
CA ASN A 60 -8.01 -1.75 18.89
C ASN A 60 -6.79 -1.53 19.81
N PRO A 61 -5.96 -0.48 19.57
CA PRO A 61 -4.83 -0.17 20.43
C PRO A 61 -5.30 0.28 21.80
N ARG A 62 -4.61 -0.14 22.85
CA ARG A 62 -5.00 0.08 24.25
C ARG A 62 -4.71 1.49 24.75
N ASN A 63 -3.68 2.15 24.18
CA ASN A 63 -3.22 3.47 24.61
C ASN A 63 -2.59 4.25 23.46
N GLN A 64 -2.13 5.47 23.73
CA GLN A 64 -1.53 6.35 22.73
C GLN A 64 -0.17 5.81 22.24
N ASP A 65 0.62 5.22 23.14
CA ASP A 65 1.93 4.68 22.77
C ASP A 65 1.80 3.57 21.72
N GLU A 66 0.81 2.67 21.88
CA GLU A 66 0.54 1.63 20.88
C GLU A 66 0.11 2.22 19.53
N ARG A 67 -0.68 3.30 19.53
CA ARG A 67 -1.05 4.01 18.29
C ARG A 67 0.18 4.59 17.59
N ASP A 68 1.08 5.19 18.35
CA ASP A 68 2.31 5.79 17.83
C ASP A 68 3.25 4.73 17.27
N TRP A 69 3.41 3.59 17.96
CA TRP A 69 4.22 2.47 17.45
C TRP A 69 3.62 1.87 16.17
N VAL A 70 2.31 1.63 16.12
CA VAL A 70 1.63 1.15 14.91
C VAL A 70 1.79 2.15 13.77
N SER A 71 1.63 3.45 14.03
CA SER A 71 1.77 4.50 13.01
C SER A 71 3.19 4.55 12.45
N LEU A 72 4.21 4.40 13.31
CA LEU A 72 5.60 4.34 12.89
C LEU A 72 5.87 3.08 12.06
N GLU A 73 5.43 1.92 12.51
CA GLU A 73 5.57 0.65 11.77
C GLU A 73 4.92 0.75 10.40
N CYS A 74 3.71 1.33 10.30
CA CYS A 74 3.02 1.56 9.03
C CYS A 74 3.82 2.44 8.06
N SER A 75 4.57 3.42 8.55
CA SER A 75 5.36 4.31 7.69
C SER A 75 6.65 3.66 7.14
N LEU A 76 7.11 2.58 7.77
CA LEU A 76 8.39 1.94 7.48
C LEU A 76 8.25 0.53 6.89
N ASN A 77 7.14 -0.14 7.14
CA ASN A 77 6.94 -1.55 6.83
C ASN A 77 5.65 -1.82 6.02
N PRO A 78 5.73 -1.74 4.69
CA PRO A 78 4.57 -2.03 3.84
C PRO A 78 3.99 -3.44 4.03
N TRP A 79 4.83 -4.41 4.44
CA TRP A 79 4.36 -5.76 4.73
C TRP A 79 3.46 -5.82 5.96
N TYR A 80 3.77 -5.03 6.98
CA TYR A 80 2.90 -4.88 8.15
C TYR A 80 1.55 -4.29 7.76
N VAL A 81 1.57 -3.19 7.01
CA VAL A 81 0.32 -2.55 6.54
C VAL A 81 -0.50 -3.53 5.71
N LEU A 82 0.09 -4.20 4.72
CA LEU A 82 -0.61 -5.15 3.85
C LEU A 82 -1.22 -6.33 4.64
N ARG A 83 -0.51 -6.82 5.64
CA ARG A 83 -0.88 -8.01 6.41
C ARG A 83 -1.89 -7.71 7.51
N GLU A 84 -1.65 -6.66 8.31
CA GLU A 84 -2.40 -6.41 9.54
C GLU A 84 -3.43 -5.30 9.40
N VAL A 85 -3.11 -4.23 8.66
CA VAL A 85 -3.89 -2.99 8.65
C VAL A 85 -4.81 -2.88 7.44
N ALA A 86 -4.27 -3.10 6.23
CA ALA A 86 -5.02 -2.92 5.01
C ALA A 86 -6.22 -3.86 4.89
N ARG A 87 -7.31 -3.32 4.36
CA ARG A 87 -8.53 -4.07 4.05
C ARG A 87 -8.91 -3.82 2.59
N THR A 88 -9.53 -4.80 1.98
CA THR A 88 -10.14 -4.65 0.65
C THR A 88 -11.31 -3.66 0.71
N ASP A 89 -11.86 -3.33 -0.42
CA ASP A 89 -13.07 -2.49 -0.51
C ASP A 89 -14.31 -3.13 0.12
N SER A 90 -14.30 -4.46 0.33
CA SER A 90 -15.31 -5.22 1.09
C SER A 90 -15.00 -5.32 2.60
N GLY A 91 -13.89 -4.77 3.08
CA GLY A 91 -13.48 -4.84 4.48
C GLY A 91 -12.69 -6.11 4.88
N GLU A 92 -12.43 -7.01 3.93
CA GLU A 92 -11.67 -8.23 4.19
C GLU A 92 -10.16 -7.99 4.22
N LYS A 93 -9.43 -8.88 4.90
CA LYS A 93 -7.96 -8.87 4.88
C LYS A 93 -7.41 -9.23 3.51
N PHE A 94 -6.30 -8.61 3.13
CA PHE A 94 -5.56 -9.03 1.95
C PHE A 94 -5.06 -10.47 2.08
N THR A 95 -5.20 -11.23 0.98
CA THR A 95 -4.64 -12.58 0.89
C THR A 95 -3.26 -12.53 0.26
N ALA A 96 -2.25 -13.06 0.96
CA ALA A 96 -0.92 -13.21 0.40
C ALA A 96 -0.96 -14.24 -0.74
N ASN A 97 -0.67 -13.77 -1.94
CA ASN A 97 -0.48 -14.60 -3.12
C ASN A 97 0.66 -14.05 -3.98
N ARG A 98 1.11 -14.84 -4.94
CA ARG A 98 2.24 -14.48 -5.79
C ARG A 98 2.10 -13.13 -6.48
N GLY A 99 0.91 -12.84 -7.03
CA GLY A 99 0.64 -11.60 -7.75
C GLY A 99 0.72 -10.38 -6.84
N VAL A 100 0.09 -10.43 -5.68
CA VAL A 100 0.08 -9.34 -4.68
C VAL A 100 1.51 -9.09 -4.16
N ILE A 101 2.16 -10.13 -3.67
CA ILE A 101 3.48 -10.01 -3.05
C ILE A 101 4.53 -9.55 -4.06
N SER A 102 4.55 -10.14 -5.26
CA SER A 102 5.51 -9.74 -6.30
C SER A 102 5.31 -8.29 -6.76
N PHE A 103 4.05 -7.85 -6.91
CA PHE A 103 3.76 -6.49 -7.34
C PHE A 103 4.23 -5.46 -6.30
N VAL A 104 3.90 -5.68 -5.03
CA VAL A 104 4.34 -4.82 -3.92
C VAL A 104 5.87 -4.80 -3.83
N TRP A 105 6.50 -5.96 -3.92
CA TRP A 105 7.94 -6.09 -3.87
C TRP A 105 8.63 -5.33 -5.01
N LEU A 106 8.21 -5.55 -6.26
CA LEU A 106 8.78 -4.89 -7.45
C LEU A 106 8.61 -3.37 -7.35
N PHE A 107 7.43 -2.91 -6.94
CA PHE A 107 7.13 -1.49 -6.83
C PHE A 107 8.07 -0.78 -5.85
N PHE A 108 8.21 -1.29 -4.63
CA PHE A 108 9.06 -0.67 -3.61
C PHE A 108 10.57 -0.84 -3.87
N ASN A 109 10.95 -1.74 -4.80
CA ASN A 109 12.31 -1.80 -5.33
C ASN A 109 12.55 -0.89 -6.54
N HIS A 110 11.61 -0.01 -6.86
CA HIS A 110 11.70 0.94 -7.98
C HIS A 110 11.90 0.26 -9.34
N ILE A 111 11.38 -0.96 -9.49
CA ILE A 111 11.42 -1.71 -10.76
C ILE A 111 10.18 -1.33 -11.56
N SER A 112 10.40 -0.90 -12.81
CA SER A 112 9.29 -0.65 -13.73
C SER A 112 8.55 -1.95 -14.04
N ILE A 113 7.22 -1.94 -13.90
CA ILE A 113 6.39 -3.14 -13.98
C ILE A 113 5.42 -3.04 -15.15
N ILE A 114 5.41 -4.07 -15.99
CA ILE A 114 4.27 -4.37 -16.87
C ILE A 114 3.54 -5.57 -16.27
N HIS A 115 2.38 -5.32 -15.69
CA HIS A 115 1.66 -6.32 -14.92
C HIS A 115 0.46 -6.88 -15.70
N THR A 116 0.65 -8.08 -16.27
CA THR A 116 -0.39 -8.79 -17.00
C THR A 116 -0.95 -9.93 -16.15
N GLN A 117 -2.21 -9.86 -15.82
CA GLN A 117 -2.94 -10.89 -15.06
C GLN A 117 -4.35 -11.10 -15.63
N PRO A 118 -4.95 -12.26 -15.44
CA PRO A 118 -6.37 -12.48 -15.76
C PRO A 118 -7.30 -11.47 -15.08
N ARG A 119 -8.53 -11.37 -15.57
CA ARG A 119 -9.56 -10.56 -14.91
C ARG A 119 -9.84 -11.09 -13.50
N GLN A 120 -10.29 -10.23 -12.59
CA GLN A 120 -10.72 -10.56 -11.21
C GLN A 120 -9.62 -11.13 -10.28
N THR A 121 -8.35 -10.84 -10.57
CA THR A 121 -7.21 -11.28 -9.74
C THR A 121 -6.76 -10.25 -8.71
N GLY A 122 -7.54 -9.20 -8.48
CA GLY A 122 -7.24 -8.19 -7.45
C GLY A 122 -6.22 -7.12 -7.85
N LYS A 123 -5.88 -6.97 -9.14
CA LYS A 123 -4.92 -5.95 -9.62
C LYS A 123 -5.21 -4.54 -9.11
N THR A 124 -6.46 -4.10 -9.28
CA THR A 124 -6.90 -2.76 -8.85
C THR A 124 -6.81 -2.60 -7.32
N LEU A 125 -7.08 -3.66 -6.56
CA LEU A 125 -6.96 -3.62 -5.09
C LEU A 125 -5.51 -3.41 -4.64
N VAL A 126 -4.57 -4.11 -5.28
CA VAL A 126 -3.13 -3.95 -4.97
C VAL A 126 -2.63 -2.58 -5.38
N LEU A 127 -3.08 -2.05 -6.53
CA LEU A 127 -2.78 -0.68 -6.93
C LEU A 127 -3.32 0.32 -5.90
N CYS A 128 -4.59 0.20 -5.50
CA CYS A 128 -5.17 1.04 -4.46
C CYS A 128 -4.41 0.94 -3.12
N PHE A 129 -3.98 -0.28 -2.74
CA PHE A 129 -3.13 -0.47 -1.56
C PHE A 129 -1.85 0.35 -1.67
N ILE A 130 -1.11 0.26 -2.79
CA ILE A 130 0.12 1.02 -3.00
C ILE A 130 -0.13 2.53 -2.96
N LEU A 131 -1.20 3.01 -3.60
CA LEU A 131 -1.55 4.43 -3.58
C LEU A 131 -1.85 4.93 -2.15
N ILE A 132 -2.55 4.11 -1.36
CA ILE A 132 -2.82 4.41 0.05
C ILE A 132 -1.54 4.40 0.86
N GLU A 133 -0.69 3.40 0.68
CA GLU A 133 0.59 3.29 1.37
C GLU A 133 1.45 4.53 1.15
N LEU A 134 1.59 4.96 -0.10
CA LEU A 134 2.37 6.15 -0.46
C LEU A 134 1.74 7.43 0.08
N ALA A 135 0.44 7.63 -0.13
CA ALA A 135 -0.21 8.89 0.15
C ALA A 135 -0.60 9.08 1.62
N ASN A 136 -0.89 7.98 2.34
CA ASN A 136 -1.35 8.05 3.74
C ASN A 136 -0.24 7.76 4.76
N PHE A 137 0.75 6.93 4.42
CA PHE A 137 1.77 6.51 5.37
C PHE A 137 3.16 7.05 5.08
N ILE A 138 3.65 6.97 3.83
CA ILE A 138 5.06 7.19 3.50
C ILE A 138 5.37 8.65 3.18
N TYR A 139 4.67 9.25 2.22
CA TYR A 139 5.01 10.57 1.69
C TYR A 139 4.22 11.72 2.32
N THR A 140 4.80 12.93 2.18
CA THR A 140 4.17 14.21 2.46
C THR A 140 4.43 15.13 1.29
N ASP A 141 3.53 16.11 1.05
CA ASP A 141 3.63 17.11 -0.01
C ASP A 141 3.92 16.49 -1.40
N THR A 142 3.14 15.47 -1.74
CA THR A 142 3.38 14.70 -2.98
C THR A 142 2.10 14.59 -3.81
N THR A 143 2.25 14.74 -5.13
CA THR A 143 1.19 14.42 -6.09
C THR A 143 1.52 13.10 -6.78
N ILE A 144 0.63 12.14 -6.69
CA ILE A 144 0.72 10.84 -7.36
C ILE A 144 -0.23 10.84 -8.55
N ASN A 145 0.28 10.61 -9.74
CA ASN A 145 -0.52 10.59 -10.96
C ASN A 145 -0.82 9.15 -11.39
N VAL A 146 -2.08 8.87 -11.62
CA VAL A 146 -2.58 7.59 -12.16
C VAL A 146 -3.28 7.86 -13.49
N ILE A 147 -2.89 7.15 -14.53
CA ILE A 147 -3.51 7.27 -15.85
C ILE A 147 -4.42 6.06 -16.06
N THR A 148 -5.69 6.29 -16.35
CA THR A 148 -6.70 5.26 -16.59
C THR A 148 -7.25 5.37 -18.01
N LEU A 149 -7.61 4.24 -18.62
CA LEU A 149 -8.06 4.20 -20.01
C LEU A 149 -9.50 4.74 -20.22
N SER A 150 -10.33 4.78 -19.18
CA SER A 150 -11.72 5.20 -19.29
C SER A 150 -12.25 5.82 -18.00
N GLU A 151 -13.30 6.65 -18.11
CA GLU A 151 -13.99 7.23 -16.95
C GLU A 151 -14.51 6.15 -16.01
N LYS A 152 -15.11 5.10 -16.55
CA LYS A 152 -15.61 3.98 -15.75
C LYS A 152 -14.51 3.36 -14.91
N LEU A 153 -13.34 3.10 -15.48
CA LEU A 153 -12.20 2.51 -14.74
C LEU A 153 -11.66 3.48 -13.69
N ARG A 154 -11.60 4.78 -14.01
CA ARG A 154 -11.25 5.84 -13.06
C ARG A 154 -12.19 5.82 -11.86
N ASP A 155 -13.49 5.88 -12.10
CA ASP A 155 -14.50 5.98 -11.05
C ASP A 155 -14.56 4.70 -10.19
N GLU A 156 -14.40 3.53 -10.79
CA GLU A 156 -14.28 2.26 -10.08
C GLU A 156 -13.03 2.23 -9.19
N THR A 157 -11.88 2.68 -9.69
CA THR A 157 -10.61 2.70 -8.94
C THR A 157 -10.69 3.69 -7.78
N THR A 158 -11.20 4.89 -8.05
CA THR A 158 -11.38 5.94 -7.03
C THR A 158 -12.36 5.48 -5.95
N SER A 159 -13.49 4.88 -6.32
CA SER A 159 -14.46 4.33 -5.38
C SER A 159 -13.85 3.24 -4.48
N LYS A 160 -13.07 2.32 -5.06
CA LYS A 160 -12.37 1.27 -4.29
C LYS A 160 -11.36 1.88 -3.31
N MET A 161 -10.54 2.82 -3.77
CA MET A 161 -9.56 3.49 -2.91
C MET A 161 -10.23 4.21 -1.73
N LYS A 162 -11.35 4.91 -1.97
CA LYS A 162 -12.13 5.57 -0.91
C LYS A 162 -12.63 4.58 0.14
N LYS A 163 -13.21 3.45 -0.30
CA LYS A 163 -13.69 2.40 0.60
C LYS A 163 -12.54 1.78 1.40
N MET A 164 -11.41 1.51 0.77
CA MET A 164 -10.24 0.98 1.46
C MET A 164 -9.68 1.96 2.50
N LEU A 165 -9.63 3.27 2.18
CA LEU A 165 -9.27 4.32 3.14
C LEU A 165 -10.25 4.39 4.32
N SER A 166 -11.56 4.26 4.07
CA SER A 166 -12.57 4.26 5.13
C SER A 166 -12.52 3.01 6.02
N ASN A 167 -11.90 1.94 5.54
CA ASN A 167 -11.69 0.71 6.30
C ASN A 167 -10.42 0.73 7.19
N LEU A 168 -9.61 1.80 7.11
CA LEU A 168 -8.48 1.98 8.03
C LEU A 168 -8.97 2.36 9.44
N PRO A 169 -8.21 2.00 10.49
CA PRO A 169 -8.44 2.55 11.83
C PRO A 169 -8.45 4.08 11.80
N GLU A 170 -9.35 4.69 12.56
CA GLU A 170 -9.55 6.15 12.55
C GLU A 170 -8.25 6.93 12.80
N TYR A 171 -7.44 6.51 13.76
CA TYR A 171 -6.19 7.18 14.11
C TYR A 171 -5.08 7.03 13.03
N LEU A 172 -5.18 6.04 12.15
CA LEU A 172 -4.28 5.84 11.00
C LEU A 172 -4.78 6.55 9.75
N ASN A 173 -6.06 6.89 9.69
CA ASN A 173 -6.65 7.55 8.54
C ASN A 173 -6.34 9.05 8.62
N GLN A 174 -5.36 9.51 7.84
CA GLN A 174 -4.91 10.89 7.81
C GLN A 174 -5.90 11.84 7.11
N ARG A 175 -7.12 11.37 6.85
CA ARG A 175 -8.17 12.16 6.21
C ARG A 175 -8.81 13.13 7.19
N THR A 176 -9.12 14.32 6.70
CA THR A 176 -9.75 15.39 7.44
C THR A 176 -10.99 15.90 6.70
N ARG A 177 -11.78 16.78 7.33
CA ARG A 177 -12.91 17.44 6.67
C ARG A 177 -12.50 18.38 5.53
N ARG A 178 -11.19 18.68 5.37
CA ARG A 178 -10.62 19.49 4.27
C ARG A 178 -10.32 18.66 3.04
N ASP A 179 -10.47 17.34 3.13
CA ASP A 179 -10.19 16.44 2.01
C ASP A 179 -11.30 16.58 0.97
N THR A 180 -10.88 16.67 -0.28
CA THR A 180 -11.80 16.65 -1.41
C THR A 180 -11.75 15.30 -2.09
N ASP A 181 -12.93 14.72 -2.26
CA ASP A 181 -13.13 13.42 -2.89
C ASP A 181 -13.98 13.56 -4.14
N VAL A 182 -13.35 13.94 -5.22
CA VAL A 182 -14.00 13.88 -6.53
C VAL A 182 -13.49 12.64 -7.29
N SER A 183 -14.12 12.29 -8.41
CA SER A 183 -13.69 11.14 -9.21
C SER A 183 -12.29 11.34 -9.83
N GLU A 184 -11.84 12.57 -9.96
CA GLU A 184 -10.57 12.95 -10.59
C GLU A 184 -9.40 12.96 -9.63
N HIS A 185 -9.63 13.15 -8.34
CA HIS A 185 -8.57 13.14 -7.34
C HIS A 185 -9.05 12.81 -5.94
N ILE A 186 -8.15 12.27 -5.13
CA ILE A 186 -8.29 12.07 -3.69
C ILE A 186 -7.20 12.89 -3.01
N LYS A 187 -7.59 13.83 -2.14
CA LYS A 187 -6.66 14.63 -1.36
C LYS A 187 -6.59 14.11 0.07
N ILE A 188 -5.39 14.01 0.61
CA ILE A 188 -5.10 13.74 2.03
C ILE A 188 -4.48 15.01 2.60
N ALA A 189 -5.32 15.92 3.07
CA ALA A 189 -4.93 17.29 3.42
C ALA A 189 -3.95 17.35 4.60
N ALA A 190 -4.03 16.42 5.54
CA ALA A 190 -3.11 16.37 6.69
C ALA A 190 -1.65 16.15 6.29
N LYS A 191 -1.41 15.54 5.12
CA LYS A 191 -0.08 15.28 4.54
C LYS A 191 0.21 16.09 3.29
N GLU A 192 -0.72 16.94 2.88
CA GLU A 192 -0.64 17.72 1.62
C GLU A 192 -0.51 16.85 0.36
N ASN A 193 -0.92 15.58 0.45
CA ASN A 193 -0.84 14.62 -0.65
C ASN A 193 -2.07 14.65 -1.53
N VAL A 194 -1.86 14.44 -2.84
CA VAL A 194 -2.94 14.34 -3.83
C VAL A 194 -2.69 13.15 -4.75
N VAL A 195 -3.66 12.25 -4.85
CA VAL A 195 -3.70 11.20 -5.88
C VAL A 195 -4.62 11.66 -7.00
N ARG A 196 -4.08 11.90 -8.19
CA ARG A 196 -4.80 12.38 -9.37
C ARG A 196 -5.01 11.26 -10.37
N PHE A 197 -6.24 11.16 -10.88
CA PHE A 197 -6.60 10.18 -11.89
C PHE A 197 -6.86 10.88 -13.22
N TRP A 198 -6.02 10.61 -14.20
CA TRP A 198 -6.06 11.21 -15.51
C TRP A 198 -6.71 10.30 -16.54
N LEU A 199 -7.38 10.93 -17.53
CA LEU A 199 -7.89 10.24 -18.70
C LEU A 199 -7.12 10.75 -19.93
N PRO A 200 -6.58 9.87 -20.80
CA PRO A 200 -6.05 10.28 -22.07
C PRO A 200 -7.16 10.91 -22.89
N ARG A 201 -6.95 12.14 -23.37
CA ARG A 201 -7.87 12.74 -24.36
C ARG A 201 -7.51 12.21 -25.73
N ALA A 202 -8.54 12.00 -26.57
CA ALA A 202 -8.38 11.50 -27.94
C ALA A 202 -7.44 12.39 -28.80
N ASP A 203 -7.36 13.68 -28.46
CA ASP A 203 -6.61 14.71 -29.19
C ASP A 203 -5.18 14.92 -28.67
N GLU A 204 -4.80 14.26 -27.57
CA GLU A 204 -3.44 14.40 -27.02
C GLU A 204 -2.55 13.25 -27.50
N PRO A 205 -1.56 13.55 -28.36
CA PRO A 205 -0.75 12.50 -29.01
C PRO A 205 0.13 11.69 -28.06
N ASN A 206 0.21 12.04 -26.76
CA ASN A 206 1.07 11.33 -25.82
C ASN A 206 0.65 11.49 -24.37
N ALA A 207 0.41 10.38 -23.66
CA ALA A 207 0.28 10.34 -22.20
C ALA A 207 1.46 11.02 -21.46
N ARG A 208 2.65 11.10 -22.10
CA ARG A 208 3.82 11.84 -21.62
C ARG A 208 3.56 13.33 -21.41
N ASN A 209 2.69 13.95 -22.21
CA ASN A 209 2.41 15.38 -22.12
C ASN A 209 1.45 15.71 -20.98
N MET A 210 0.63 14.76 -20.54
CA MET A 210 -0.35 14.97 -19.47
C MET A 210 0.30 15.22 -18.11
N CYS A 211 1.50 14.68 -17.89
CA CYS A 211 2.24 14.82 -16.64
C CYS A 211 3.47 15.73 -16.74
N ARG A 212 3.65 16.43 -17.89
CA ARG A 212 4.70 17.42 -18.06
C ARG A 212 4.52 18.57 -17.08
N GLY A 213 5.57 18.84 -16.29
CA GLY A 213 5.56 19.89 -15.26
C GLY A 213 5.12 19.44 -13.87
N SER A 214 4.69 18.18 -13.69
CA SER A 214 4.56 17.63 -12.35
C SER A 214 5.92 17.10 -11.90
N SER A 215 6.41 17.57 -10.76
CA SER A 215 7.63 17.05 -10.10
C SER A 215 7.42 15.68 -9.45
N SER A 216 6.34 15.00 -9.78
CA SER A 216 5.79 13.87 -9.03
C SER A 216 5.96 12.54 -9.76
N PRO A 217 6.10 11.42 -9.05
CA PRO A 217 6.09 10.10 -9.66
C PRO A 217 4.78 9.86 -10.41
N THR A 218 4.87 9.34 -11.62
CA THR A 218 3.70 9.00 -12.44
C THR A 218 3.57 7.49 -12.52
N LEU A 219 2.42 6.98 -12.10
CA LEU A 219 2.04 5.58 -12.23
C LEU A 219 1.09 5.42 -13.42
N PHE A 220 1.42 4.50 -14.32
CA PHE A 220 0.56 4.09 -15.43
C PHE A 220 -0.19 2.82 -15.04
N GLY A 221 -1.50 2.87 -15.06
CA GLY A 221 -2.38 1.75 -14.79
C GLY A 221 -3.14 1.28 -16.01
#